data_0046ef4fedc108f71fcf134f77b15ecc
#
_entry.id   0046ef4fedc108f71fcf134f77b15ecc
#
_cell.length_a   1.000
_cell.length_b   1.000
_cell.length_c   1.000
_cell.angle_alpha   90.00
_cell.angle_beta   90.00
_cell.angle_gamma   90.00
#
_symmetry.space_group_name_H-M   'P 1'
#
loop_
_entity.id
_entity.type
_entity.pdbx_description
1 polymer ?
#
loop_
_entity_poly.entity_id
_entity_poly.type
_entity_poly.pdbx_seq_one_letter_code
_entity_poly.pdbx_strand_id
1 'polypeptide(L)'
;MKKIVSILSTIFLLSAILSSCTDLEENPYSSIPSDEFFNNEEEFLMSAGRIYAYLVRYTCYRCIWGTISVSTDEAVSPLREGNQWVDDGVWRDMHAHTWNSQMQDLQTIWEFLFGGISLCNQILYEFDQSSVDFEAKPSLVAEVLVMRAWFYLNAMDLFGNVPFTTDFSDTSLPRQVDRKFLFSFIEQQIKDNVGLLQDVPTASNYGRVTKAMAYTTLAKLYINAQEWIGEAKWDETIAACDQVIGFGQLEIEPDYFSNFKVDNTSSKENIFVILYDKVYTSQNWWHVFRFHQLTLNSLSQQTYGILDFCWNGFAATESFYNKYDPKDIRRRQWLAGPQYDMSGNPLLMQNGQQLDYTPHITSLFDFSNPAKSNEGVRSAKYEYANGLQGECMDNDYVVYRYADVLMMKGEALVRQGHADLAVPLFNEVRHRTGLDDYKASDLTLDEIYDERGREFAWELSLIHISEPTRPR
;
A
#
# COMPACT_ATOMS: atom_id res chain seq x y z
N MET A 1 37.48 33.53 -68.83
CA MET A 1 36.05 33.28 -68.64
C MET A 1 35.68 31.94 -67.99
N LYS A 2 36.18 30.77 -68.42
CA LYS A 2 35.80 29.46 -67.81
C LYS A 2 36.13 29.32 -66.30
N LYS A 3 37.22 29.88 -65.79
CA LYS A 3 37.61 29.87 -64.36
C LYS A 3 36.68 30.74 -63.47
N ILE A 4 36.22 31.89 -63.98
CA ILE A 4 35.34 32.81 -63.27
C ILE A 4 33.93 32.19 -63.15
N VAL A 5 33.43 31.55 -64.20
CA VAL A 5 32.14 30.86 -64.17
C VAL A 5 32.18 29.67 -63.21
N SER A 6 33.29 28.94 -63.15
CA SER A 6 33.43 27.82 -62.17
C SER A 6 33.43 28.31 -60.74
N ILE A 7 34.09 29.42 -60.40
CA ILE A 7 34.09 30.01 -59.06
C ILE A 7 32.73 30.55 -58.68
N LEU A 8 32.03 31.21 -59.55
CA LEU A 8 30.66 31.72 -59.33
C LEU A 8 29.67 30.54 -59.14
N SER A 9 29.81 29.46 -59.91
CA SER A 9 29.00 28.26 -59.75
C SER A 9 29.24 27.56 -58.40
N THR A 10 30.50 27.52 -57.95
CA THR A 10 30.84 26.92 -56.64
C THR A 10 30.33 27.78 -55.46
N ILE A 11 30.39 29.13 -55.58
CA ILE A 11 29.83 30.03 -54.58
C ILE A 11 28.31 29.93 -54.50
N PHE A 12 27.65 29.79 -55.66
CA PHE A 12 26.17 29.60 -55.71
C PHE A 12 25.75 28.26 -55.14
N LEU A 13 26.52 27.17 -55.36
CA LEU A 13 26.26 25.89 -54.71
C LEU A 13 26.52 25.91 -53.21
N LEU A 14 27.56 26.62 -52.74
CA LEU A 14 27.81 26.78 -51.31
C LEU A 14 26.72 27.62 -50.60
N SER A 15 26.18 28.67 -51.25
CA SER A 15 25.09 29.46 -50.67
C SER A 15 23.75 28.76 -50.66
N ALA A 16 23.50 27.81 -51.56
CA ALA A 16 22.30 26.96 -51.56
C ALA A 16 22.33 25.89 -50.45
N ILE A 17 23.49 25.50 -49.95
CA ILE A 17 23.64 24.55 -48.83
C ILE A 17 23.44 25.27 -47.47
N LEU A 18 23.58 26.60 -47.40
CA LEU A 18 23.39 27.37 -46.18
C LEU A 18 21.95 27.84 -45.94
N SER A 19 21.03 27.59 -46.87
CA SER A 19 19.61 27.81 -46.73
C SER A 19 18.82 26.51 -46.43
N SER A 20 19.43 25.52 -45.75
CA SER A 20 18.71 24.45 -45.11
C SER A 20 17.83 25.07 -44.03
N CYS A 21 16.54 24.99 -44.19
CA CYS A 21 15.57 25.36 -43.18
C CYS A 21 15.91 24.65 -41.90
N THR A 22 16.53 25.34 -40.98
CA THR A 22 16.59 24.93 -39.58
C THR A 22 15.34 25.44 -38.91
N ASP A 23 14.21 24.84 -39.24
CA ASP A 23 13.08 24.88 -38.35
C ASP A 23 13.39 23.89 -37.26
N LEU A 24 13.96 24.40 -36.15
CA LEU A 24 14.32 23.66 -34.95
C LEU A 24 13.17 23.71 -33.93
N GLU A 25 11.96 24.05 -34.35
CA GLU A 25 10.80 23.81 -33.52
C GLU A 25 10.56 22.29 -33.50
N GLU A 26 11.05 21.66 -32.45
CA GLU A 26 10.68 20.29 -32.10
C GLU A 26 9.18 20.29 -31.77
N ASN A 27 8.36 19.83 -32.69
CA ASN A 27 6.99 19.43 -32.36
C ASN A 27 7.02 17.99 -31.87
N PRO A 28 7.07 17.72 -30.56
CA PRO A 28 7.06 16.39 -30.04
C PRO A 28 5.67 15.75 -30.26
N TYR A 29 5.55 14.85 -31.22
CA TYR A 29 4.31 14.11 -31.52
C TYR A 29 3.85 13.19 -30.37
N SER A 30 4.66 13.03 -29.32
CA SER A 30 4.41 12.12 -28.20
C SER A 30 4.36 12.78 -26.83
N SER A 31 4.60 14.10 -26.73
CA SER A 31 4.51 14.84 -25.47
C SER A 31 3.93 16.23 -25.74
N ILE A 32 3.01 16.68 -24.89
CA ILE A 32 2.51 18.06 -24.91
C ILE A 32 3.57 18.92 -24.20
N PRO A 33 4.08 20.00 -24.80
CA PRO A 33 4.97 20.94 -24.11
C PRO A 33 4.34 21.47 -22.82
N SER A 34 5.13 21.68 -21.78
CA SER A 34 4.64 22.08 -20.46
C SER A 34 3.95 23.44 -20.44
N ASP A 35 4.28 24.32 -21.38
CA ASP A 35 3.66 25.63 -21.60
C ASP A 35 2.33 25.57 -22.36
N GLU A 36 2.01 24.44 -22.98
CA GLU A 36 0.74 24.13 -23.63
C GLU A 36 -0.19 23.25 -22.75
N PHE A 37 0.24 22.84 -21.56
CA PHE A 37 -0.51 22.06 -20.61
C PHE A 37 -1.03 22.96 -19.48
N PHE A 38 -2.06 22.54 -18.75
CA PHE A 38 -2.74 23.28 -17.69
C PHE A 38 -3.60 24.47 -18.19
N ASN A 39 -4.37 24.24 -19.24
CA ASN A 39 -5.31 25.21 -19.79
C ASN A 39 -6.74 25.09 -19.23
N ASN A 40 -7.05 23.99 -18.58
CA ASN A 40 -8.39 23.67 -18.06
C ASN A 40 -8.33 22.71 -16.87
N GLU A 41 -9.44 22.59 -16.14
CA GLU A 41 -9.57 21.72 -14.95
C GLU A 41 -9.23 20.25 -15.22
N GLU A 42 -9.59 19.72 -16.41
CA GLU A 42 -9.34 18.31 -16.76
C GLU A 42 -7.85 18.00 -16.81
N GLU A 43 -7.02 18.91 -17.31
CA GLU A 43 -5.57 18.75 -17.36
C GLU A 43 -4.93 18.76 -15.96
N PHE A 44 -5.46 19.58 -15.03
CA PHE A 44 -5.07 19.54 -13.63
C PHE A 44 -5.45 18.22 -12.96
N LEU A 45 -6.66 17.72 -13.21
CA LEU A 45 -7.12 16.41 -12.71
C LEU A 45 -6.26 15.28 -13.26
N MET A 46 -5.92 15.28 -14.56
CA MET A 46 -5.03 14.29 -15.15
C MET A 46 -3.64 14.33 -14.50
N SER A 47 -3.09 15.51 -14.24
CA SER A 47 -1.80 15.66 -13.59
C SER A 47 -1.82 15.12 -12.16
N ALA A 48 -2.81 15.47 -11.35
CA ALA A 48 -2.98 14.91 -10.01
C ALA A 48 -3.20 13.39 -10.04
N GLY A 49 -3.89 12.88 -11.06
CA GLY A 49 -4.13 11.45 -11.29
C GLY A 49 -2.84 10.62 -11.36
N ARG A 50 -1.71 11.23 -11.76
CA ARG A 50 -0.39 10.56 -11.78
C ARG A 50 0.01 10.01 -10.40
N ILE A 51 -0.40 10.67 -9.29
CA ILE A 51 -0.09 10.22 -7.94
C ILE A 51 -0.79 8.89 -7.66
N TYR A 52 -2.07 8.80 -8.00
CA TYR A 52 -2.86 7.57 -7.77
C TYR A 52 -2.39 6.42 -8.66
N ALA A 53 -2.04 6.70 -9.93
CA ALA A 53 -1.40 5.71 -10.80
C ALA A 53 -0.02 5.27 -10.27
N TYR A 54 0.71 6.14 -9.57
CA TYR A 54 1.99 5.81 -8.97
C TYR A 54 1.86 4.86 -7.76
N LEU A 55 0.75 4.93 -7.01
CA LEU A 55 0.49 4.12 -5.83
C LEU A 55 0.44 2.61 -6.12
N VAL A 56 0.16 2.18 -7.35
CA VAL A 56 0.11 0.74 -7.70
C VAL A 56 1.42 -0.02 -7.39
N ARG A 57 2.53 0.70 -7.24
CA ARG A 57 3.81 0.13 -6.80
C ARG A 57 3.80 -0.37 -5.34
N TYR A 58 2.89 0.13 -4.51
CA TYR A 58 2.82 -0.16 -3.09
C TYR A 58 2.67 -1.66 -2.80
N THR A 59 1.81 -2.36 -3.55
CA THR A 59 1.52 -3.79 -3.37
C THR A 59 2.48 -4.72 -4.10
N CYS A 60 3.49 -4.19 -4.79
CA CYS A 60 4.54 -5.02 -5.37
C CYS A 60 5.21 -5.89 -4.30
N TYR A 61 5.39 -7.16 -4.58
CA TYR A 61 5.93 -8.11 -3.61
C TYR A 61 7.35 -7.79 -3.15
N ARG A 62 8.13 -7.03 -3.93
CA ARG A 62 9.46 -6.51 -3.58
C ARG A 62 9.45 -5.00 -3.27
N CYS A 63 8.28 -4.47 -2.89
CA CYS A 63 8.12 -3.11 -2.39
C CYS A 63 7.49 -3.17 -0.98
N ILE A 64 6.70 -2.17 -0.59
CA ILE A 64 6.20 -2.06 0.80
C ILE A 64 5.46 -3.33 1.21
N TRP A 65 4.41 -3.73 0.47
CA TRP A 65 3.56 -4.82 0.93
C TRP A 65 4.34 -6.13 1.15
N GLY A 66 5.04 -6.63 0.15
CA GLY A 66 5.68 -7.95 0.26
C GLY A 66 6.88 -7.95 1.21
N THR A 67 7.78 -6.98 1.04
CA THR A 67 9.03 -6.90 1.82
C THR A 67 8.74 -6.68 3.30
N ILE A 68 7.82 -5.75 3.61
CA ILE A 68 7.52 -5.43 5.01
C ILE A 68 6.64 -6.49 5.67
N SER A 69 5.66 -7.08 4.95
CA SER A 69 4.83 -8.14 5.53
C SER A 69 5.65 -9.28 6.12
N VAL A 70 6.71 -9.72 5.46
CA VAL A 70 7.56 -10.83 5.95
C VAL A 70 8.49 -10.41 7.09
N SER A 71 8.62 -9.13 7.40
CA SER A 71 9.33 -8.66 8.61
C SER A 71 8.47 -8.69 9.86
N THR A 72 7.17 -9.01 9.74
CA THR A 72 6.23 -9.14 10.85
C THR A 72 6.09 -10.58 11.31
N ASP A 73 5.41 -10.79 12.43
CA ASP A 73 5.05 -12.12 12.92
C ASP A 73 3.90 -12.77 12.11
N GLU A 74 3.25 -12.00 11.21
CA GLU A 74 2.08 -12.45 10.46
C GLU A 74 2.43 -13.32 9.25
N ALA A 75 3.52 -12.99 8.56
CA ALA A 75 3.85 -13.57 7.27
C ALA A 75 5.29 -14.07 7.20
N VAL A 76 5.50 -15.07 6.36
CA VAL A 76 6.81 -15.60 6.01
C VAL A 76 6.81 -16.06 4.56
N SER A 77 7.94 -15.93 3.88
CA SER A 77 8.20 -16.60 2.61
C SER A 77 9.32 -17.61 2.82
N PRO A 78 9.00 -18.88 3.18
CA PRO A 78 9.99 -19.87 3.49
C PRO A 78 10.72 -20.33 2.22
N LEU A 79 11.99 -20.71 2.38
CA LEU A 79 12.70 -21.47 1.35
C LEU A 79 11.97 -22.80 1.10
N ARG A 80 11.53 -23.01 -0.14
CA ARG A 80 10.78 -24.19 -0.52
C ARG A 80 11.60 -25.20 -1.29
N GLU A 81 11.12 -26.44 -1.34
CA GLU A 81 11.69 -27.52 -2.16
C GLU A 81 11.98 -27.04 -3.59
N GLY A 82 13.09 -27.50 -4.15
CA GLY A 82 13.55 -27.03 -5.47
C GLY A 82 14.24 -25.67 -5.46
N ASN A 83 14.68 -25.19 -4.31
CA ASN A 83 15.31 -23.87 -4.11
C ASN A 83 14.42 -22.71 -4.57
N GLN A 84 13.12 -22.82 -4.43
CA GLN A 84 12.18 -21.74 -4.70
C GLN A 84 12.22 -20.72 -3.57
N TRP A 85 12.00 -19.43 -3.91
CA TRP A 85 11.96 -18.31 -2.97
C TRP A 85 13.29 -18.03 -2.24
N VAL A 86 14.42 -18.37 -2.88
CA VAL A 86 15.75 -18.00 -2.37
C VAL A 86 15.97 -16.48 -2.44
N ASP A 87 15.67 -15.88 -3.60
CA ASP A 87 15.70 -14.44 -3.90
C ASP A 87 16.86 -13.70 -3.18
N ASP A 88 18.08 -14.22 -3.36
CA ASP A 88 19.30 -13.70 -2.71
C ASP A 88 19.25 -13.61 -1.18
N GLY A 89 18.29 -14.32 -0.56
CA GLY A 89 18.10 -14.35 0.90
C GLY A 89 17.26 -13.21 1.47
N VAL A 90 16.64 -12.37 0.62
CA VAL A 90 15.85 -11.21 1.09
C VAL A 90 14.78 -11.59 2.09
N TRP A 91 14.02 -12.65 1.84
CA TRP A 91 12.92 -13.09 2.71
C TRP A 91 13.41 -13.56 4.08
N ARG A 92 14.55 -14.28 4.10
CA ARG A 92 15.23 -14.68 5.32
C ARG A 92 15.69 -13.47 6.11
N ASP A 93 16.37 -12.54 5.45
CA ASP A 93 17.01 -11.41 6.12
C ASP A 93 15.97 -10.41 6.64
N MET A 94 14.87 -10.25 5.93
CA MET A 94 13.71 -9.45 6.40
C MET A 94 13.04 -10.13 7.61
N HIS A 95 12.74 -11.42 7.56
CA HIS A 95 12.11 -12.12 8.67
C HIS A 95 13.01 -12.22 9.91
N ALA A 96 14.31 -12.42 9.71
CA ALA A 96 15.30 -12.46 10.78
C ALA A 96 15.74 -11.08 11.30
N HIS A 97 15.28 -9.99 10.69
CA HIS A 97 15.68 -8.61 10.98
C HIS A 97 17.20 -8.38 10.85
N THR A 98 17.79 -8.99 9.84
CA THR A 98 19.23 -8.89 9.52
C THR A 98 19.48 -8.11 8.23
N TRP A 99 18.51 -7.28 7.83
CA TRP A 99 18.63 -6.42 6.64
C TRP A 99 19.78 -5.42 6.75
N ASN A 100 20.23 -4.96 5.59
CA ASN A 100 21.28 -3.93 5.49
C ASN A 100 20.97 -2.98 4.32
N SER A 101 21.71 -1.88 4.24
CA SER A 101 21.52 -0.81 3.26
C SER A 101 21.81 -1.20 1.79
N GLN A 102 22.31 -2.41 1.55
CA GLN A 102 22.60 -2.90 0.19
C GLN A 102 21.46 -3.76 -0.37
N MET A 103 20.43 -4.04 0.42
CA MET A 103 19.27 -4.80 -0.05
C MET A 103 18.45 -4.00 -1.07
N GLN A 104 18.33 -4.58 -2.27
CA GLN A 104 17.60 -3.95 -3.38
C GLN A 104 16.14 -3.66 -3.04
N ASP A 105 15.50 -4.50 -2.24
CA ASP A 105 14.10 -4.31 -1.84
C ASP A 105 13.92 -3.06 -0.97
N LEU A 106 14.85 -2.79 -0.05
CA LEU A 106 14.84 -1.56 0.73
C LEU A 106 15.11 -0.33 -0.14
N GLN A 107 15.99 -0.46 -1.15
CA GLN A 107 16.18 0.59 -2.15
C GLN A 107 14.89 0.81 -2.96
N THR A 108 14.20 -0.24 -3.37
CA THR A 108 12.93 -0.13 -4.10
C THR A 108 11.86 0.60 -3.29
N ILE A 109 11.77 0.31 -1.98
CA ILE A 109 10.86 1.03 -1.06
C ILE A 109 11.25 2.51 -0.97
N TRP A 110 12.54 2.78 -0.80
CA TRP A 110 13.06 4.15 -0.78
C TRP A 110 12.72 4.92 -2.05
N GLU A 111 12.99 4.33 -3.21
CA GLU A 111 12.69 4.93 -4.52
C GLU A 111 11.17 5.17 -4.71
N PHE A 112 10.34 4.25 -4.21
CA PHE A 112 8.89 4.44 -4.23
C PHE A 112 8.47 5.65 -3.37
N LEU A 113 8.94 5.76 -2.15
CA LEU A 113 8.53 6.83 -1.24
C LEU A 113 9.04 8.20 -1.72
N PHE A 114 10.32 8.30 -2.05
CA PHE A 114 10.92 9.57 -2.49
C PHE A 114 10.51 9.96 -3.91
N GLY A 115 10.23 8.99 -4.78
CA GLY A 115 9.62 9.24 -6.08
C GLY A 115 8.20 9.80 -5.94
N GLY A 116 7.40 9.30 -5.00
CA GLY A 116 6.08 9.84 -4.67
C GLY A 116 6.14 11.26 -4.12
N ILE A 117 7.08 11.55 -3.21
CA ILE A 117 7.33 12.91 -2.68
C ILE A 117 7.73 13.86 -3.84
N SER A 118 8.67 13.43 -4.68
CA SER A 118 9.13 14.23 -5.82
C SER A 118 8.00 14.49 -6.82
N LEU A 119 7.16 13.50 -7.10
CA LEU A 119 5.98 13.65 -7.96
C LEU A 119 4.98 14.65 -7.39
N CYS A 120 4.71 14.59 -6.08
CA CYS A 120 3.85 15.59 -5.43
C CYS A 120 4.44 17.00 -5.54
N ASN A 121 5.74 17.17 -5.29
CA ASN A 121 6.41 18.45 -5.43
C ASN A 121 6.37 18.98 -6.87
N GLN A 122 6.56 18.10 -7.86
CA GLN A 122 6.47 18.42 -9.27
C GLN A 122 5.07 18.92 -9.64
N ILE A 123 4.02 18.21 -9.25
CA ILE A 123 2.63 18.58 -9.55
C ILE A 123 2.28 19.92 -8.91
N LEU A 124 2.68 20.15 -7.66
CA LEU A 124 2.46 21.43 -6.98
C LEU A 124 3.19 22.57 -7.67
N TYR A 125 4.42 22.36 -8.11
CA TYR A 125 5.18 23.31 -8.90
C TYR A 125 4.49 23.62 -10.24
N GLU A 126 4.07 22.60 -10.98
CA GLU A 126 3.33 22.74 -12.24
C GLU A 126 2.03 23.53 -12.04
N PHE A 127 1.29 23.27 -10.96
CA PHE A 127 0.05 23.99 -10.63
C PHE A 127 0.29 25.46 -10.30
N ASP A 128 1.41 25.78 -9.64
CA ASP A 128 1.79 27.14 -9.29
C ASP A 128 2.23 27.96 -10.52
N GLN A 129 2.82 27.32 -11.53
CA GLN A 129 3.23 28.00 -12.76
C GLN A 129 2.03 28.37 -13.66
N SER A 130 0.87 27.75 -13.48
CA SER A 130 -0.32 28.04 -14.29
C SER A 130 -1.18 29.15 -13.69
N SER A 131 -1.55 30.12 -14.53
CA SER A 131 -2.49 31.17 -14.17
C SER A 131 -3.97 30.75 -14.22
N VAL A 132 -4.25 29.52 -14.64
CA VAL A 132 -5.61 28.98 -14.72
C VAL A 132 -6.17 28.77 -13.31
N ASP A 133 -7.37 29.28 -13.08
CA ASP A 133 -8.10 29.14 -11.84
C ASP A 133 -9.48 28.53 -12.08
N PHE A 134 -9.93 27.66 -11.16
CA PHE A 134 -11.23 27.01 -11.17
C PHE A 134 -11.65 26.66 -9.74
N GLU A 135 -12.94 26.48 -9.51
CA GLU A 135 -13.52 26.30 -8.17
C GLU A 135 -12.89 25.13 -7.39
N ALA A 136 -12.61 24.01 -8.04
CA ALA A 136 -12.05 22.81 -7.39
C ALA A 136 -10.52 22.84 -7.21
N LYS A 137 -9.79 23.83 -7.77
CA LYS A 137 -8.31 23.89 -7.69
C LYS A 137 -7.78 23.83 -6.26
N PRO A 138 -8.32 24.57 -5.27
CA PRO A 138 -7.84 24.49 -3.88
C PRO A 138 -8.00 23.08 -3.28
N SER A 139 -9.09 22.38 -3.56
CA SER A 139 -9.30 21.01 -3.11
C SER A 139 -8.30 20.04 -3.75
N LEU A 140 -8.02 20.19 -5.04
CA LEU A 140 -7.06 19.37 -5.75
C LEU A 140 -5.63 19.57 -5.26
N VAL A 141 -5.24 20.81 -4.98
CA VAL A 141 -3.95 21.13 -4.33
C VAL A 141 -3.86 20.47 -2.94
N ALA A 142 -4.94 20.54 -2.16
CA ALA A 142 -4.99 19.92 -0.84
C ALA A 142 -4.81 18.39 -0.90
N GLU A 143 -5.40 17.71 -1.89
CA GLU A 143 -5.17 16.27 -2.12
C GLU A 143 -3.68 15.95 -2.32
N VAL A 144 -3.00 16.71 -3.19
CA VAL A 144 -1.56 16.51 -3.47
C VAL A 144 -0.71 16.75 -2.22
N LEU A 145 -1.05 17.79 -1.44
CA LEU A 145 -0.34 18.12 -0.20
C LEU A 145 -0.52 17.03 0.87
N VAL A 146 -1.73 16.50 1.02
CA VAL A 146 -2.00 15.40 1.96
C VAL A 146 -1.32 14.10 1.50
N MET A 147 -1.29 13.80 0.20
CA MET A 147 -0.53 12.66 -0.32
C MET A 147 0.97 12.81 -0.09
N ARG A 148 1.55 13.99 -0.24
CA ARG A 148 2.95 14.25 0.10
C ARG A 148 3.21 13.98 1.59
N ALA A 149 2.30 14.41 2.47
CA ALA A 149 2.37 14.12 3.90
C ALA A 149 2.31 12.61 4.18
N TRP A 150 1.44 11.88 3.48
CA TRP A 150 1.32 10.43 3.57
C TRP A 150 2.62 9.71 3.15
N PHE A 151 3.26 10.12 2.04
CA PHE A 151 4.56 9.58 1.65
C PHE A 151 5.64 9.86 2.69
N TYR A 152 5.69 11.08 3.25
CA TYR A 152 6.64 11.41 4.33
C TYR A 152 6.36 10.64 5.61
N LEU A 153 5.09 10.36 5.95
CA LEU A 153 4.74 9.51 7.09
C LEU A 153 5.35 8.11 6.92
N ASN A 154 5.14 7.49 5.78
CA ASN A 154 5.70 6.16 5.49
C ASN A 154 7.24 6.19 5.44
N ALA A 155 7.85 7.24 4.89
CA ALA A 155 9.30 7.40 4.89
C ALA A 155 9.87 7.56 6.31
N MET A 156 9.22 8.36 7.16
CA MET A 156 9.59 8.54 8.56
C MET A 156 9.44 7.25 9.36
N ASP A 157 8.37 6.51 9.15
CA ASP A 157 8.12 5.24 9.83
C ASP A 157 9.20 4.20 9.49
N LEU A 158 9.42 3.93 8.21
CA LEU A 158 10.30 2.86 7.74
C LEU A 158 11.80 3.20 7.85
N PHE A 159 12.18 4.47 7.68
CA PHE A 159 13.59 4.88 7.61
C PHE A 159 14.03 5.86 8.72
N GLY A 160 13.12 6.39 9.48
CA GLY A 160 13.43 7.31 10.58
C GLY A 160 13.80 8.71 10.10
N ASN A 161 15.07 9.06 10.20
CA ASN A 161 15.58 10.36 9.74
C ASN A 161 15.82 10.28 8.22
N VAL A 162 15.19 11.17 7.46
CA VAL A 162 15.22 11.11 5.99
C VAL A 162 15.50 12.48 5.36
N PRO A 163 15.92 12.53 4.09
CA PRO A 163 16.02 13.78 3.34
C PRO A 163 14.67 14.48 3.23
N PHE A 164 14.70 15.81 3.29
CA PHE A 164 13.50 16.63 3.25
C PHE A 164 13.61 17.75 2.21
N THR A 165 12.63 17.81 1.30
CA THR A 165 12.42 18.93 0.38
C THR A 165 10.95 19.04 0.01
N THR A 166 10.47 20.27 -0.18
CA THR A 166 9.15 20.60 -0.72
C THR A 166 9.23 21.45 -1.97
N ASP A 167 10.43 21.81 -2.40
CA ASP A 167 10.69 22.63 -3.58
C ASP A 167 11.22 21.75 -4.71
N PHE A 168 10.44 21.65 -5.78
CA PHE A 168 10.81 20.88 -6.98
C PHE A 168 11.91 21.58 -7.80
N SER A 169 12.01 22.91 -7.70
CA SER A 169 13.01 23.70 -8.43
C SER A 169 14.40 23.66 -7.80
N ASP A 170 14.50 23.29 -6.52
CA ASP A 170 15.77 23.17 -5.81
C ASP A 170 16.50 21.87 -6.22
N THR A 171 17.60 22.04 -6.96
CA THR A 171 18.45 20.94 -7.42
C THR A 171 19.58 20.60 -6.45
N SER A 172 19.65 21.25 -5.28
CA SER A 172 20.62 20.94 -4.24
C SER A 172 20.29 19.61 -3.56
N LEU A 173 21.32 18.96 -2.96
CA LEU A 173 21.06 17.76 -2.17
C LEU A 173 20.27 18.11 -0.93
N PRO A 174 19.08 17.51 -0.74
CA PRO A 174 18.24 17.78 0.42
C PRO A 174 18.95 17.33 1.71
N ARG A 175 18.86 18.15 2.74
CA ARG A 175 19.41 17.77 4.06
C ARG A 175 18.53 16.72 4.73
N GLN A 176 19.16 15.84 5.49
CA GLN A 176 18.46 14.94 6.38
C GLN A 176 17.84 15.71 7.55
N VAL A 177 16.60 15.36 7.92
CA VAL A 177 15.88 15.87 9.08
C VAL A 177 15.51 14.72 10.01
N ASP A 178 15.23 15.02 11.28
CA ASP A 178 14.83 14.03 12.27
C ASP A 178 13.30 13.76 12.25
N ARG A 179 12.90 12.70 12.95
CA ARG A 179 11.50 12.31 13.10
C ARG A 179 10.64 13.40 13.71
N LYS A 180 11.17 14.20 14.65
CA LYS A 180 10.41 15.26 15.33
C LYS A 180 10.04 16.39 14.37
N PHE A 181 10.98 16.77 13.51
CA PHE A 181 10.72 17.74 12.44
C PHE A 181 9.66 17.21 11.46
N LEU A 182 9.84 15.96 11.00
CA LEU A 182 8.90 15.34 10.04
C LEU A 182 7.50 15.20 10.63
N PHE A 183 7.40 14.77 11.88
CA PHE A 183 6.13 14.67 12.59
C PHE A 183 5.38 16.00 12.56
N SER A 184 6.05 17.09 12.96
CA SER A 184 5.46 18.43 12.95
C SER A 184 5.08 18.89 11.55
N PHE A 185 5.91 18.62 10.55
CA PHE A 185 5.62 18.93 9.15
C PHE A 185 4.38 18.20 8.64
N ILE A 186 4.30 16.88 8.86
CA ILE A 186 3.17 16.04 8.42
C ILE A 186 1.88 16.50 9.08
N GLU A 187 1.92 16.71 10.40
CA GLU A 187 0.80 17.21 11.18
C GLU A 187 0.28 18.54 10.63
N GLN A 188 1.17 19.50 10.48
CA GLN A 188 0.80 20.84 10.02
C GLN A 188 0.25 20.80 8.58
N GLN A 189 0.92 20.09 7.69
CA GLN A 189 0.49 20.01 6.29
C GLN A 189 -0.91 19.41 6.14
N ILE A 190 -1.24 18.39 6.91
CA ILE A 190 -2.59 17.81 6.89
C ILE A 190 -3.61 18.79 7.50
N LYS A 191 -3.31 19.37 8.67
CA LYS A 191 -4.22 20.31 9.35
C LYS A 191 -4.56 21.54 8.50
N ASP A 192 -3.59 22.09 7.79
CA ASP A 192 -3.80 23.28 6.95
C ASP A 192 -4.69 23.01 5.73
N ASN A 193 -4.75 21.74 5.28
CA ASN A 193 -5.37 21.40 4.00
C ASN A 193 -6.64 20.54 4.14
N VAL A 194 -6.84 19.85 5.25
CA VAL A 194 -7.96 18.91 5.43
C VAL A 194 -9.32 19.59 5.23
N GLY A 195 -9.46 20.85 5.62
CA GLY A 195 -10.70 21.61 5.46
C GLY A 195 -11.19 21.78 4.02
N LEU A 196 -10.28 21.66 3.04
CA LEU A 196 -10.56 21.84 1.61
C LEU A 196 -10.98 20.54 0.91
N LEU A 197 -10.88 19.39 1.58
CA LEU A 197 -11.17 18.07 1.01
C LEU A 197 -12.67 17.71 1.09
N GLN A 198 -13.09 16.73 0.28
CA GLN A 198 -14.40 16.08 0.42
C GLN A 198 -14.41 15.22 1.70
N ASP A 199 -15.57 15.03 2.33
CA ASP A 199 -15.67 14.41 3.66
C ASP A 199 -15.25 12.94 3.66
N VAL A 200 -15.89 12.11 2.80
CA VAL A 200 -15.70 10.66 2.74
C VAL A 200 -15.62 10.18 1.29
N PRO A 201 -15.18 8.94 1.04
CA PRO A 201 -15.26 8.34 -0.30
C PRO A 201 -16.71 8.27 -0.80
N THR A 202 -16.88 8.60 -2.07
CA THR A 202 -18.12 8.49 -2.83
C THR A 202 -17.80 7.92 -4.21
N ALA A 203 -18.79 7.59 -5.03
CA ALA A 203 -18.54 7.09 -6.38
C ALA A 203 -17.73 8.07 -7.26
N SER A 204 -17.78 9.38 -6.99
CA SER A 204 -17.08 10.39 -7.79
C SER A 204 -15.63 10.67 -7.36
N ASN A 205 -15.28 10.28 -6.13
CA ASN A 205 -13.93 10.49 -5.59
C ASN A 205 -13.32 9.21 -4.99
N TYR A 206 -13.86 8.05 -5.34
CA TYR A 206 -13.37 6.76 -4.86
C TYR A 206 -11.87 6.57 -5.19
N GLY A 207 -11.11 6.11 -4.20
CA GLY A 207 -9.66 5.98 -4.29
C GLY A 207 -8.88 7.30 -4.19
N ARG A 208 -9.56 8.46 -4.08
CA ARG A 208 -8.92 9.78 -3.88
C ARG A 208 -8.82 10.15 -2.41
N VAL A 209 -7.98 11.13 -2.12
CA VAL A 209 -7.82 11.70 -0.77
C VAL A 209 -9.11 12.38 -0.33
N THR A 210 -9.56 12.06 0.89
CA THR A 210 -10.72 12.65 1.55
C THR A 210 -10.36 13.13 2.95
N LYS A 211 -11.24 13.89 3.62
CA LYS A 211 -11.07 14.23 5.04
C LYS A 211 -10.96 12.97 5.90
N ALA A 212 -11.75 11.93 5.60
CA ALA A 212 -11.66 10.67 6.32
C ALA A 212 -10.27 10.04 6.21
N MET A 213 -9.68 10.00 5.01
CA MET A 213 -8.30 9.53 4.80
C MET A 213 -7.30 10.41 5.55
N ALA A 214 -7.41 11.74 5.47
CA ALA A 214 -6.51 12.69 6.09
C ALA A 214 -6.54 12.58 7.63
N TYR A 215 -7.72 12.52 8.25
CA TYR A 215 -7.85 12.31 9.70
C TYR A 215 -7.41 10.91 10.14
N THR A 216 -7.62 9.86 9.34
CA THR A 216 -7.08 8.54 9.63
C THR A 216 -5.54 8.55 9.60
N THR A 217 -4.94 9.29 8.68
CA THR A 217 -3.49 9.49 8.61
C THR A 217 -2.98 10.25 9.85
N LEU A 218 -3.69 11.28 10.32
CA LEU A 218 -3.38 11.96 11.59
C LEU A 218 -3.52 11.03 12.79
N ALA A 219 -4.57 10.21 12.85
CA ALA A 219 -4.74 9.24 13.93
C ALA A 219 -3.56 8.25 13.97
N LYS A 220 -3.09 7.76 12.81
CA LYS A 220 -1.88 6.91 12.72
C LYS A 220 -0.61 7.66 13.14
N LEU A 221 -0.48 8.93 12.79
CA LEU A 221 0.62 9.76 13.22
C LEU A 221 0.63 9.90 14.77
N TYR A 222 -0.51 10.17 15.38
CA TYR A 222 -0.64 10.43 16.82
C TYR A 222 -0.52 9.16 17.66
N ILE A 223 -1.12 8.05 17.26
CA ILE A 223 -1.06 6.79 18.02
C ILE A 223 0.39 6.29 18.17
N ASN A 224 1.26 6.62 17.23
CA ASN A 224 2.67 6.24 17.22
C ASN A 224 3.61 7.34 17.78
N ALA A 225 3.11 8.49 18.20
CA ALA A 225 3.91 9.64 18.61
C ALA A 225 4.86 9.31 19.77
N GLN A 226 4.41 8.48 20.73
CA GLN A 226 5.24 8.05 21.87
C GLN A 226 6.54 7.39 21.39
N GLU A 227 6.48 6.56 20.35
CA GLU A 227 7.64 5.84 19.81
C GLU A 227 8.51 6.74 18.93
N TRP A 228 7.88 7.58 18.12
CA TRP A 228 8.61 8.36 17.12
C TRP A 228 9.25 9.63 17.68
N ILE A 229 8.58 10.30 18.63
CA ILE A 229 9.03 11.60 19.18
C ILE A 229 9.12 11.62 20.71
N GLY A 230 8.82 10.51 21.40
CA GLY A 230 8.88 10.40 22.86
C GLY A 230 7.74 11.08 23.59
N GLU A 231 6.67 11.49 22.91
CA GLU A 231 5.54 12.23 23.48
C GLU A 231 4.23 11.51 23.13
N ALA A 232 3.45 11.10 24.12
CA ALA A 232 2.13 10.50 23.89
C ALA A 232 1.14 11.56 23.38
N LYS A 233 0.33 11.17 22.38
CA LYS A 233 -0.70 12.03 21.78
C LYS A 233 -2.05 11.29 21.68
N TRP A 234 -2.45 10.68 22.81
CA TRP A 234 -3.67 9.89 22.86
C TRP A 234 -4.94 10.74 22.67
N ASP A 235 -4.97 11.97 23.23
CA ASP A 235 -6.09 12.90 23.05
C ASP A 235 -6.24 13.31 21.58
N GLU A 236 -5.13 13.60 20.92
CA GLU A 236 -5.13 13.95 19.50
C GLU A 236 -5.53 12.75 18.62
N THR A 237 -5.13 11.52 19.02
CA THR A 237 -5.59 10.29 18.34
C THR A 237 -7.11 10.17 18.43
N ILE A 238 -7.68 10.30 19.62
CA ILE A 238 -9.12 10.24 19.86
C ILE A 238 -9.84 11.32 19.04
N ALA A 239 -9.34 12.56 19.09
CA ALA A 239 -9.94 13.67 18.38
C ALA A 239 -9.92 13.48 16.86
N ALA A 240 -8.83 12.94 16.27
CA ALA A 240 -8.74 12.64 14.86
C ALA A 240 -9.71 11.52 14.46
N CYS A 241 -9.82 10.46 15.27
CA CYS A 241 -10.80 9.38 15.05
C CYS A 241 -12.23 9.92 15.14
N ASP A 242 -12.52 10.81 16.10
CA ASP A 242 -13.84 11.41 16.28
C ASP A 242 -14.28 12.24 15.07
N GLN A 243 -13.33 12.89 14.36
CA GLN A 243 -13.64 13.56 13.09
C GLN A 243 -14.16 12.55 12.06
N VAL A 244 -13.50 11.39 11.91
CA VAL A 244 -13.92 10.35 10.95
C VAL A 244 -15.27 9.75 11.34
N ILE A 245 -15.44 9.41 12.61
CA ILE A 245 -16.70 8.84 13.16
C ILE A 245 -17.85 9.85 12.98
N GLY A 246 -17.57 11.13 13.21
CA GLY A 246 -18.53 12.23 13.11
C GLY A 246 -19.13 12.48 11.73
N PHE A 247 -18.51 11.97 10.64
CA PHE A 247 -19.13 12.04 9.31
C PHE A 247 -20.40 11.19 9.20
N GLY A 248 -20.52 10.08 9.96
CA GLY A 248 -21.72 9.25 10.03
C GLY A 248 -22.10 8.54 8.73
N GLN A 249 -21.15 8.40 7.81
CA GLN A 249 -21.34 7.77 6.49
C GLN A 249 -20.53 6.50 6.31
N LEU A 250 -19.57 6.26 7.21
CA LEU A 250 -18.75 5.05 7.24
C LEU A 250 -19.36 4.07 8.25
N GLU A 251 -19.37 2.80 7.91
CA GLU A 251 -19.98 1.73 8.70
C GLU A 251 -19.08 0.49 8.64
N ILE A 252 -19.11 -0.33 9.71
CA ILE A 252 -18.51 -1.66 9.68
C ILE A 252 -19.33 -2.56 8.76
N GLU A 253 -18.70 -3.15 7.75
CA GLU A 253 -19.35 -4.13 6.87
C GLU A 253 -19.79 -5.35 7.67
N PRO A 254 -21.06 -5.79 7.58
CA PRO A 254 -21.56 -6.96 8.31
C PRO A 254 -20.82 -8.26 7.95
N ASP A 255 -20.40 -8.39 6.70
CA ASP A 255 -19.50 -9.46 6.25
C ASP A 255 -18.10 -8.91 6.08
N TYR A 256 -17.16 -9.39 6.88
CA TYR A 256 -15.74 -9.04 6.83
C TYR A 256 -15.16 -9.07 5.42
N PHE A 257 -15.54 -10.09 4.63
CA PHE A 257 -15.01 -10.30 3.30
C PHE A 257 -15.55 -9.36 2.23
N SER A 258 -16.61 -8.59 2.54
CA SER A 258 -17.11 -7.57 1.61
C SER A 258 -16.07 -6.53 1.24
N ASN A 259 -15.15 -6.24 2.17
CA ASN A 259 -14.05 -5.29 1.96
C ASN A 259 -13.03 -5.75 0.91
N PHE A 260 -12.99 -7.04 0.59
CA PHE A 260 -11.92 -7.70 -0.19
C PHE A 260 -12.45 -8.43 -1.42
N LYS A 261 -13.69 -8.19 -1.82
CA LYS A 261 -14.28 -8.77 -3.03
C LYS A 261 -13.54 -8.30 -4.28
N VAL A 262 -13.77 -8.99 -5.41
CA VAL A 262 -13.27 -8.55 -6.72
C VAL A 262 -13.76 -7.14 -7.04
N ASP A 263 -15.04 -6.86 -6.80
CA ASP A 263 -15.57 -5.51 -6.77
C ASP A 263 -15.88 -5.12 -5.32
N ASN A 264 -14.99 -4.36 -4.71
CA ASN A 264 -15.12 -3.83 -3.35
C ASN A 264 -15.40 -2.32 -3.31
N THR A 265 -15.75 -1.73 -4.44
CA THR A 265 -16.04 -0.28 -4.56
C THR A 265 -17.24 0.19 -3.76
N SER A 266 -18.17 -0.73 -3.44
CA SER A 266 -19.37 -0.44 -2.66
C SER A 266 -19.19 -0.53 -1.15
N SER A 267 -18.01 -0.94 -0.64
CA SER A 267 -17.74 -1.04 0.79
C SER A 267 -17.87 0.31 1.47
N LYS A 268 -18.69 0.39 2.50
CA LYS A 268 -18.83 1.56 3.36
C LYS A 268 -17.76 1.63 4.46
N GLU A 269 -16.95 0.61 4.58
CA GLU A 269 -15.87 0.53 5.55
C GLU A 269 -14.55 1.06 4.97
N ASN A 270 -14.33 0.93 3.65
CA ASN A 270 -13.09 1.32 2.99
C ASN A 270 -12.98 2.86 2.94
N ILE A 271 -11.93 3.39 3.57
CA ILE A 271 -11.63 4.84 3.63
C ILE A 271 -10.67 5.25 2.53
N PHE A 272 -9.63 4.44 2.31
CA PHE A 272 -8.64 4.70 1.28
C PHE A 272 -8.16 3.39 0.67
N VAL A 273 -8.18 3.34 -0.65
CA VAL A 273 -7.80 2.17 -1.44
C VAL A 273 -6.83 2.56 -2.55
N ILE A 274 -6.02 1.61 -2.98
CA ILE A 274 -5.23 1.73 -4.21
C ILE A 274 -5.99 0.99 -5.28
N LEU A 275 -6.34 1.71 -6.35
CA LEU A 275 -7.16 1.21 -7.44
C LEU A 275 -6.37 0.26 -8.33
N TYR A 276 -6.95 -0.91 -8.59
CA TYR A 276 -6.41 -1.87 -9.54
C TYR A 276 -7.45 -2.23 -10.60
N ASP A 277 -6.97 -2.39 -11.82
CA ASP A 277 -7.74 -2.84 -12.96
C ASP A 277 -6.83 -3.71 -13.83
N LYS A 278 -7.27 -4.92 -14.13
CA LYS A 278 -6.47 -5.88 -14.91
C LYS A 278 -6.08 -5.40 -16.30
N VAL A 279 -6.75 -4.37 -16.83
CA VAL A 279 -6.45 -3.79 -18.16
C VAL A 279 -5.52 -2.60 -18.02
N TYR A 280 -5.85 -1.65 -17.12
CA TYR A 280 -5.14 -0.37 -17.04
C TYR A 280 -3.92 -0.42 -16.13
N THR A 281 -3.93 -1.22 -15.05
CA THR A 281 -2.80 -1.32 -14.12
C THR A 281 -1.86 -2.47 -14.41
N SER A 282 -2.15 -3.32 -15.40
CA SER A 282 -1.32 -4.46 -15.80
C SER A 282 -0.11 -4.10 -16.69
N GLN A 283 0.03 -2.84 -17.09
CA GLN A 283 1.04 -2.39 -18.06
C GLN A 283 2.48 -2.56 -17.58
N ASN A 284 2.70 -2.64 -16.27
CA ASN A 284 4.02 -2.87 -15.71
C ASN A 284 3.98 -4.12 -14.83
N TRP A 285 4.63 -5.18 -15.30
CA TRP A 285 4.72 -6.48 -14.63
C TRP A 285 5.13 -6.40 -13.15
N TRP A 286 5.98 -5.43 -12.77
CA TRP A 286 6.42 -5.24 -11.38
C TRP A 286 5.39 -4.54 -10.48
N HIS A 287 4.42 -3.84 -11.04
CA HIS A 287 3.50 -2.97 -10.31
C HIS A 287 2.06 -3.48 -10.31
N VAL A 288 1.86 -4.79 -10.37
CA VAL A 288 0.53 -5.41 -10.38
C VAL A 288 0.17 -6.00 -9.02
N PHE A 289 -1.13 -6.01 -8.72
CA PHE A 289 -1.66 -6.68 -7.54
C PHE A 289 -1.83 -8.17 -7.84
N ARG A 290 -0.88 -8.99 -7.40
CA ARG A 290 -0.79 -10.42 -7.69
C ARG A 290 -0.89 -11.32 -6.46
N PHE A 291 -1.73 -10.98 -5.53
CA PHE A 291 -1.85 -11.67 -4.24
C PHE A 291 -2.02 -13.19 -4.40
N HIS A 292 -2.86 -13.62 -5.36
CA HIS A 292 -3.06 -15.04 -5.71
C HIS A 292 -1.76 -15.76 -6.07
N GLN A 293 -0.93 -15.15 -6.92
CA GLN A 293 0.33 -15.77 -7.36
C GLN A 293 1.32 -15.91 -6.20
N LEU A 294 1.36 -14.91 -5.31
CA LEU A 294 2.34 -14.87 -4.23
C LEU A 294 2.07 -15.92 -3.16
N THR A 295 0.82 -16.24 -2.86
CA THR A 295 0.46 -17.12 -1.75
C THR A 295 0.03 -18.53 -2.18
N LEU A 296 -0.76 -18.69 -3.25
CA LEU A 296 -1.34 -19.99 -3.62
C LEU A 296 -0.31 -20.95 -4.20
N ASN A 297 -0.50 -22.26 -3.88
CA ASN A 297 0.16 -23.34 -4.62
C ASN A 297 -0.41 -23.42 -6.05
N SER A 298 0.39 -23.84 -7.02
CA SER A 298 -0.04 -23.96 -8.41
C SER A 298 -1.28 -24.85 -8.61
N LEU A 299 -1.46 -25.87 -7.77
CA LEU A 299 -2.66 -26.72 -7.82
C LEU A 299 -3.93 -25.97 -7.43
N SER A 300 -3.84 -24.97 -6.55
CA SER A 300 -4.99 -24.16 -6.10
C SER A 300 -5.58 -23.29 -7.22
N GLN A 301 -4.92 -23.18 -8.39
CA GLN A 301 -5.51 -22.65 -9.60
C GLN A 301 -6.84 -23.34 -9.94
N GLN A 302 -6.91 -24.67 -9.73
CA GLN A 302 -8.10 -25.46 -9.99
C GLN A 302 -9.23 -25.21 -8.99
N THR A 303 -8.91 -24.73 -7.78
CA THR A 303 -9.92 -24.35 -6.75
C THR A 303 -10.67 -23.09 -7.18
N TYR A 304 -9.96 -22.14 -7.79
CA TYR A 304 -10.51 -20.81 -8.10
C TYR A 304 -10.72 -20.57 -9.59
N GLY A 305 -10.38 -21.54 -10.45
CA GLY A 305 -10.45 -21.36 -11.91
C GLY A 305 -9.45 -20.31 -12.43
N ILE A 306 -8.34 -20.10 -11.71
CA ILE A 306 -7.28 -19.16 -12.11
C ILE A 306 -6.49 -19.78 -13.26
N LEU A 307 -6.19 -18.97 -14.29
CA LEU A 307 -5.47 -19.43 -15.48
C LEU A 307 -3.96 -19.18 -15.40
N ASP A 308 -3.52 -18.31 -14.47
CA ASP A 308 -2.12 -17.99 -14.29
C ASP A 308 -1.43 -18.90 -13.27
N PHE A 309 -0.11 -19.03 -13.43
CA PHE A 309 0.71 -19.83 -12.53
C PHE A 309 0.83 -19.18 -11.15
N CYS A 310 0.58 -19.94 -10.08
CA CYS A 310 0.75 -19.52 -8.69
C CYS A 310 2.09 -20.00 -8.15
N TRP A 311 2.78 -19.14 -7.40
CA TRP A 311 4.20 -19.30 -7.06
C TRP A 311 4.47 -19.94 -5.70
N ASN A 312 3.44 -20.14 -4.89
CA ASN A 312 3.54 -20.87 -3.61
C ASN A 312 4.55 -20.26 -2.60
N GLY A 313 4.63 -18.93 -2.52
CA GLY A 313 5.61 -18.24 -1.68
C GLY A 313 5.10 -17.96 -0.27
N PHE A 314 4.40 -16.84 -0.13
CA PHE A 314 3.97 -16.30 1.16
C PHE A 314 2.98 -17.24 1.88
N ALA A 315 3.19 -17.37 3.17
CA ALA A 315 2.32 -18.11 4.08
C ALA A 315 2.19 -17.34 5.40
N ALA A 316 1.11 -17.54 6.14
CA ALA A 316 1.08 -17.09 7.52
C ALA A 316 1.98 -17.98 8.38
N THR A 317 2.56 -17.39 9.42
CA THR A 317 3.28 -18.15 10.44
C THR A 317 2.30 -19.04 11.23
N GLU A 318 2.77 -20.17 11.73
CA GLU A 318 1.95 -21.06 12.57
C GLU A 318 1.44 -20.35 13.82
N SER A 319 2.29 -19.56 14.46
CA SER A 319 1.95 -18.80 15.67
C SER A 319 0.83 -17.78 15.40
N PHE A 320 0.88 -17.10 14.28
CA PHE A 320 -0.14 -16.11 13.90
C PHE A 320 -1.48 -16.79 13.54
N TYR A 321 -1.45 -17.84 12.72
CA TYR A 321 -2.65 -18.61 12.39
C TYR A 321 -3.36 -19.14 13.64
N ASN A 322 -2.60 -19.60 14.64
CA ASN A 322 -3.14 -20.14 15.88
C ASN A 322 -3.74 -19.08 16.84
N LYS A 323 -3.58 -17.77 16.55
CA LYS A 323 -4.29 -16.69 17.28
C LYS A 323 -5.79 -16.62 16.94
N TYR A 324 -6.23 -17.25 15.86
CA TYR A 324 -7.63 -17.26 15.48
C TYR A 324 -8.39 -18.39 16.17
N ASP A 325 -9.45 -18.05 16.93
CA ASP A 325 -10.40 -19.03 17.43
C ASP A 325 -11.04 -19.78 16.24
N PRO A 326 -11.26 -21.10 16.34
CA PRO A 326 -11.98 -21.85 15.29
C PRO A 326 -13.35 -21.30 14.91
N LYS A 327 -14.01 -20.56 15.80
CA LYS A 327 -15.30 -19.89 15.54
C LYS A 327 -15.16 -18.56 14.82
N ASP A 328 -13.97 -17.95 14.84
CA ASP A 328 -13.73 -16.64 14.21
C ASP A 328 -13.91 -16.76 12.70
N ILE A 329 -14.89 -16.06 12.15
CA ILE A 329 -15.14 -16.13 10.70
C ILE A 329 -13.97 -15.63 9.88
N ARG A 330 -13.13 -14.71 10.41
CA ARG A 330 -11.94 -14.17 9.75
C ARG A 330 -10.88 -15.25 9.52
N ARG A 331 -10.93 -16.37 10.29
CA ARG A 331 -10.07 -17.53 10.07
C ARG A 331 -10.24 -18.14 8.68
N ARG A 332 -11.40 -17.93 8.03
CA ARG A 332 -11.68 -18.42 6.67
C ARG A 332 -10.76 -17.78 5.61
N GLN A 333 -10.10 -16.66 5.92
CA GLN A 333 -9.07 -16.10 5.04
C GLN A 333 -7.86 -17.03 4.90
N TRP A 334 -7.70 -18.01 5.78
CA TRP A 334 -6.59 -18.92 5.80
C TRP A 334 -6.98 -20.28 5.23
N LEU A 335 -6.35 -20.64 4.12
CA LEU A 335 -6.49 -21.98 3.52
C LEU A 335 -5.62 -22.93 4.32
N ALA A 336 -6.26 -23.76 5.13
CA ALA A 336 -5.65 -24.83 5.93
C ALA A 336 -6.43 -26.14 5.69
N GLY A 337 -5.74 -27.28 5.82
CA GLY A 337 -6.35 -28.59 5.59
C GLY A 337 -6.40 -29.01 4.11
N PRO A 338 -7.12 -30.11 3.81
CA PRO A 338 -7.23 -30.69 2.47
C PRO A 338 -7.83 -29.74 1.43
N GLN A 339 -7.22 -29.68 0.25
CA GLN A 339 -7.65 -28.79 -0.82
C GLN A 339 -8.36 -29.54 -1.94
N TYR A 340 -9.30 -28.84 -2.62
CA TYR A 340 -10.19 -29.40 -3.61
C TYR A 340 -10.27 -28.47 -4.83
N ASP A 341 -10.57 -29.06 -6.00
CA ASP A 341 -10.92 -28.29 -7.21
C ASP A 341 -12.35 -27.72 -7.11
N MET A 342 -12.76 -26.93 -8.12
CA MET A 342 -14.10 -26.34 -8.21
C MET A 342 -15.23 -27.38 -8.24
N SER A 343 -14.95 -28.63 -8.59
CA SER A 343 -15.91 -29.76 -8.64
C SER A 343 -15.92 -30.57 -7.34
N GLY A 344 -15.10 -30.23 -6.36
CA GLY A 344 -14.96 -30.95 -5.10
C GLY A 344 -14.06 -32.18 -5.16
N ASN A 345 -13.28 -32.38 -6.22
CA ASN A 345 -12.29 -33.44 -6.28
C ASN A 345 -11.01 -33.05 -5.53
N PRO A 346 -10.34 -34.00 -4.84
CA PRO A 346 -9.07 -33.74 -4.18
C PRO A 346 -8.00 -33.22 -5.16
N LEU A 347 -7.30 -32.17 -4.80
CA LEU A 347 -6.10 -31.73 -5.52
C LEU A 347 -4.94 -32.64 -5.19
N LEU A 348 -4.36 -33.33 -6.17
CA LEU A 348 -3.29 -34.30 -5.95
C LEU A 348 -1.93 -33.72 -6.33
N MET A 349 -0.99 -33.77 -5.39
CA MET A 349 0.42 -33.47 -5.60
C MET A 349 1.08 -34.55 -6.49
N GLN A 350 2.28 -34.27 -6.99
CA GLN A 350 3.03 -35.19 -7.85
C GLN A 350 3.29 -36.59 -7.22
N ASN A 351 3.37 -36.65 -5.90
CA ASN A 351 3.54 -37.90 -5.15
C ASN A 351 2.22 -38.66 -4.95
N GLY A 352 1.10 -38.18 -5.53
CA GLY A 352 -0.23 -38.79 -5.43
C GLY A 352 -0.96 -38.52 -4.12
N GLN A 353 -0.38 -37.76 -3.18
CA GLN A 353 -1.05 -37.34 -1.95
C GLN A 353 -1.91 -36.09 -2.22
N GLN A 354 -3.01 -35.96 -1.48
CA GLN A 354 -3.84 -34.76 -1.55
C GLN A 354 -3.04 -33.56 -1.03
N LEU A 355 -3.16 -32.43 -1.69
CA LEU A 355 -2.66 -31.14 -1.20
C LEU A 355 -3.41 -30.80 0.09
N ASP A 356 -2.68 -30.78 1.20
CA ASP A 356 -3.18 -30.50 2.54
C ASP A 356 -2.30 -29.41 3.17
N TYR A 357 -2.82 -28.18 3.24
CA TYR A 357 -2.07 -27.07 3.81
C TYR A 357 -1.96 -27.22 5.33
N THR A 358 -0.75 -27.39 5.82
CA THR A 358 -0.47 -27.54 7.25
C THR A 358 0.01 -26.20 7.81
N PRO A 359 -0.46 -25.76 9.00
CA PRO A 359 0.05 -24.54 9.63
C PRO A 359 1.55 -24.63 9.94
N HIS A 360 2.03 -25.82 10.32
CA HIS A 360 3.42 -26.04 10.62
C HIS A 360 4.31 -25.91 9.39
N ILE A 361 5.45 -25.24 9.56
CA ILE A 361 6.50 -25.10 8.55
C ILE A 361 7.77 -25.71 9.16
N THR A 362 8.26 -26.80 8.56
CA THR A 362 9.38 -27.59 9.08
C THR A 362 10.64 -26.75 9.25
N SER A 363 10.93 -25.89 8.27
CA SER A 363 12.06 -24.98 8.28
C SER A 363 11.76 -23.74 7.46
N LEU A 364 12.22 -22.59 7.92
CA LEU A 364 12.03 -21.35 7.17
C LEU A 364 13.13 -21.16 6.12
N PHE A 365 14.41 -21.46 6.45
CA PHE A 365 15.54 -21.06 5.61
C PHE A 365 16.69 -22.07 5.60
N ASP A 366 16.42 -23.36 5.80
CA ASP A 366 17.42 -24.42 5.77
C ASP A 366 17.45 -25.11 4.41
N PHE A 367 18.54 -24.91 3.65
CA PHE A 367 18.75 -25.55 2.34
C PHE A 367 18.85 -27.07 2.40
N SER A 368 19.23 -27.64 3.56
CA SER A 368 19.31 -29.09 3.74
C SER A 368 17.97 -29.74 4.07
N ASN A 369 17.00 -28.92 4.52
CA ASN A 369 15.66 -29.37 4.89
C ASN A 369 14.63 -28.26 4.57
N PRO A 370 14.43 -27.92 3.27
CA PRO A 370 13.53 -26.85 2.87
C PRO A 370 12.06 -27.19 3.20
N ALA A 371 11.24 -26.15 3.36
CA ALA A 371 9.82 -26.29 3.58
C ALA A 371 9.15 -27.00 2.39
N LYS A 372 8.25 -27.94 2.67
CA LYS A 372 7.47 -28.63 1.62
C LYS A 372 6.46 -27.72 0.97
N SER A 373 6.02 -28.07 -0.22
CA SER A 373 5.12 -27.26 -1.03
C SER A 373 3.75 -27.01 -0.37
N ASN A 374 3.33 -27.86 0.56
CA ASN A 374 2.06 -27.78 1.30
C ASN A 374 2.20 -27.18 2.71
N GLU A 375 3.40 -26.88 3.19
CA GLU A 375 3.61 -26.32 4.53
C GLU A 375 3.32 -24.81 4.58
N GLY A 376 2.77 -24.34 5.71
CA GLY A 376 2.23 -23.01 5.93
C GLY A 376 0.83 -22.81 5.34
N VAL A 377 -0.03 -22.07 5.99
CA VAL A 377 -1.37 -21.74 5.48
C VAL A 377 -1.30 -20.63 4.44
N ARG A 378 -2.17 -20.67 3.45
CA ARG A 378 -2.24 -19.67 2.37
C ARG A 378 -3.36 -18.70 2.64
N SER A 379 -3.28 -17.51 2.05
CA SER A 379 -4.32 -16.50 2.23
C SER A 379 -5.31 -16.52 1.07
N ALA A 380 -6.60 -16.45 1.41
CA ALA A 380 -7.71 -16.16 0.51
C ALA A 380 -8.51 -14.96 1.07
N LYS A 381 -7.79 -13.99 1.66
CA LYS A 381 -8.41 -12.77 2.20
C LYS A 381 -9.10 -11.97 1.08
N TYR A 382 -8.39 -11.74 -0.01
CA TYR A 382 -8.96 -11.17 -1.21
C TYR A 382 -9.63 -12.26 -2.03
N GLU A 383 -10.84 -11.98 -2.51
CA GLU A 383 -11.57 -12.87 -3.41
C GLU A 383 -10.81 -13.04 -4.72
N TYR A 384 -10.70 -14.27 -5.20
CA TYR A 384 -10.09 -14.58 -6.47
C TYR A 384 -11.15 -14.72 -7.56
N ALA A 385 -11.06 -13.90 -8.60
CA ALA A 385 -11.99 -13.97 -9.74
C ALA A 385 -11.85 -15.32 -10.46
N ASN A 386 -12.98 -15.98 -10.72
CA ASN A 386 -13.01 -17.15 -11.58
C ASN A 386 -12.60 -16.76 -13.02
N GLY A 387 -11.71 -17.51 -13.62
CA GLY A 387 -11.16 -17.20 -14.94
C GLY A 387 -10.14 -16.06 -14.94
N LEU A 388 -9.60 -15.71 -13.75
CA LEU A 388 -8.54 -14.72 -13.64
C LEU A 388 -7.38 -15.09 -14.56
N GLN A 389 -7.13 -14.24 -15.54
CA GLN A 389 -6.06 -14.35 -16.53
C GLN A 389 -5.29 -13.05 -16.54
N GLY A 390 -3.96 -13.15 -16.56
CA GLY A 390 -3.09 -12.02 -16.33
C GLY A 390 -2.68 -11.92 -14.86
N GLU A 391 -1.57 -11.28 -14.62
CA GLU A 391 -0.95 -11.26 -13.29
C GLU A 391 -1.62 -10.27 -12.32
N CYS A 392 -2.54 -9.41 -12.81
CA CYS A 392 -3.18 -8.38 -12.04
C CYS A 392 -4.60 -8.78 -11.62
N MET A 393 -4.88 -8.69 -10.34
CA MET A 393 -6.25 -8.78 -9.80
C MET A 393 -6.98 -7.45 -10.02
N ASP A 394 -8.32 -7.52 -10.05
CA ASP A 394 -9.19 -6.34 -10.17
C ASP A 394 -9.63 -5.76 -8.81
N ASN A 395 -9.33 -6.47 -7.72
CA ASN A 395 -9.67 -5.99 -6.38
C ASN A 395 -8.86 -4.73 -6.05
N ASP A 396 -9.49 -3.71 -5.51
CA ASP A 396 -8.78 -2.58 -4.96
C ASP A 396 -8.10 -2.95 -3.64
N TYR A 397 -6.83 -2.57 -3.49
CA TYR A 397 -6.09 -2.85 -2.26
C TYR A 397 -6.47 -1.85 -1.17
N VAL A 398 -6.95 -2.37 -0.05
CA VAL A 398 -7.43 -1.56 1.07
C VAL A 398 -6.25 -1.08 1.91
N VAL A 399 -6.09 0.25 2.02
CA VAL A 399 -5.04 0.90 2.82
C VAL A 399 -5.57 1.31 4.19
N TYR A 400 -6.77 1.91 4.24
CA TYR A 400 -7.42 2.33 5.47
C TYR A 400 -8.89 1.91 5.48
N ARG A 401 -9.34 1.37 6.61
CA ARG A 401 -10.74 0.98 6.86
C ARG A 401 -11.27 1.63 8.14
N TYR A 402 -12.59 1.76 8.24
CA TYR A 402 -13.25 2.32 9.41
C TYR A 402 -12.99 1.51 10.69
N ALA A 403 -12.83 0.18 10.58
CA ALA A 403 -12.40 -0.66 11.69
C ALA A 403 -11.08 -0.17 12.33
N ASP A 404 -10.12 0.30 11.53
CA ASP A 404 -8.85 0.83 12.02
C ASP A 404 -9.04 2.11 12.85
N VAL A 405 -9.95 2.98 12.43
CA VAL A 405 -10.31 4.20 13.17
C VAL A 405 -10.90 3.87 14.53
N LEU A 406 -11.86 2.92 14.58
CA LEU A 406 -12.47 2.49 15.84
C LEU A 406 -11.43 1.87 16.79
N MET A 407 -10.58 1.00 16.26
CA MET A 407 -9.56 0.32 17.06
C MET A 407 -8.43 1.24 17.50
N MET A 408 -8.01 2.22 16.70
CA MET A 408 -7.04 3.25 17.14
C MET A 408 -7.61 4.11 18.26
N LYS A 409 -8.87 4.54 18.15
CA LYS A 409 -9.55 5.27 19.24
C LYS A 409 -9.65 4.41 20.50
N GLY A 410 -10.04 3.14 20.35
CA GLY A 410 -10.12 2.20 21.46
C GLY A 410 -8.76 1.97 22.13
N GLU A 411 -7.70 1.80 21.35
CA GLU A 411 -6.34 1.66 21.89
C GLU A 411 -5.90 2.91 22.68
N ALA A 412 -6.13 4.11 22.12
CA ALA A 412 -5.79 5.37 22.81
C ALA A 412 -6.53 5.51 24.13
N LEU A 413 -7.82 5.14 24.18
CA LEU A 413 -8.62 5.13 25.43
C LEU A 413 -8.06 4.14 26.46
N VAL A 414 -7.68 2.91 26.04
CA VAL A 414 -7.07 1.94 26.96
C VAL A 414 -5.73 2.43 27.48
N ARG A 415 -4.90 3.06 26.66
CA ARG A 415 -3.61 3.68 27.09
C ARG A 415 -3.81 4.80 28.10
N GLN A 416 -4.98 5.46 28.11
CA GLN A 416 -5.39 6.44 29.12
C GLN A 416 -6.07 5.83 30.35
N GLY A 417 -6.27 4.52 30.39
CA GLY A 417 -6.93 3.82 31.49
C GLY A 417 -8.46 3.78 31.40
N HIS A 418 -9.05 4.09 30.24
CA HIS A 418 -10.50 4.14 29.98
C HIS A 418 -10.97 2.94 29.14
N ALA A 419 -10.60 1.71 29.57
CA ALA A 419 -10.98 0.48 28.85
C ALA A 419 -12.49 0.30 28.71
N ASP A 420 -13.29 0.81 29.67
CA ASP A 420 -14.75 0.80 29.63
C ASP A 420 -15.32 1.59 28.44
N LEU A 421 -14.68 2.70 28.08
CA LEU A 421 -15.07 3.50 26.91
C LEU A 421 -14.58 2.87 25.57
N ALA A 422 -13.56 2.03 25.61
CA ALA A 422 -13.05 1.33 24.44
C ALA A 422 -13.90 0.10 24.05
N VAL A 423 -14.57 -0.55 25.04
CA VAL A 423 -15.37 -1.77 24.81
C VAL A 423 -16.36 -1.64 23.65
N PRO A 424 -17.22 -0.61 23.55
CA PRO A 424 -18.18 -0.52 22.46
C PRO A 424 -17.50 -0.42 21.08
N LEU A 425 -16.34 0.22 20.98
CA LEU A 425 -15.61 0.39 19.73
C LEU A 425 -15.03 -0.95 19.22
N PHE A 426 -14.43 -1.73 20.11
CA PHE A 426 -13.93 -3.06 19.78
C PHE A 426 -15.08 -4.04 19.49
N ASN A 427 -16.18 -3.97 20.23
CA ASN A 427 -17.32 -4.85 20.02
C ASN A 427 -18.07 -4.56 18.73
N GLU A 428 -18.10 -3.31 18.26
CA GLU A 428 -18.66 -2.97 16.95
C GLU A 428 -17.93 -3.72 15.82
N VAL A 429 -16.60 -3.79 15.87
CA VAL A 429 -15.79 -4.58 14.92
C VAL A 429 -16.00 -6.08 15.15
N ARG A 430 -16.11 -6.50 16.42
CA ARG A 430 -16.15 -7.91 16.83
C ARG A 430 -17.49 -8.60 16.52
N HIS A 431 -18.60 -7.87 16.51
CA HIS A 431 -19.94 -8.43 16.28
C HIS A 431 -20.06 -9.27 15.01
N ARG A 432 -19.30 -8.94 13.95
CA ARG A 432 -19.28 -9.72 12.70
C ARG A 432 -18.43 -10.98 12.74
N THR A 433 -17.59 -11.18 13.79
CA THR A 433 -16.61 -12.27 13.82
C THR A 433 -17.16 -13.60 14.31
N GLY A 434 -18.33 -13.60 14.97
CA GLY A 434 -18.91 -14.78 15.61
C GLY A 434 -18.32 -15.09 16.99
N LEU A 435 -17.52 -14.19 17.55
CA LEU A 435 -16.92 -14.28 18.87
C LEU A 435 -17.74 -13.51 19.90
N ASP A 436 -17.61 -13.88 21.18
CA ASP A 436 -18.23 -13.18 22.28
C ASP A 436 -17.67 -11.76 22.44
N ASP A 437 -18.50 -10.83 22.94
CA ASP A 437 -18.12 -9.45 23.20
C ASP A 437 -17.02 -9.35 24.25
N TYR A 438 -16.12 -8.38 24.07
CA TYR A 438 -15.15 -7.99 25.08
C TYR A 438 -15.81 -7.31 26.27
N LYS A 439 -15.19 -7.52 27.44
CA LYS A 439 -15.37 -6.70 28.65
C LYS A 439 -14.15 -5.83 28.83
N ALA A 440 -14.27 -4.79 29.65
CA ALA A 440 -13.15 -3.88 29.91
C ALA A 440 -11.88 -4.58 30.45
N SER A 441 -12.06 -5.66 31.25
CA SER A 441 -10.96 -6.48 31.75
C SER A 441 -10.19 -7.25 30.69
N ASP A 442 -10.79 -7.47 29.53
CA ASP A 442 -10.23 -8.27 28.44
C ASP A 442 -9.35 -7.41 27.52
N LEU A 443 -9.59 -6.09 27.49
CA LEU A 443 -8.89 -5.13 26.64
C LEU A 443 -7.53 -4.73 27.24
N THR A 444 -6.60 -5.67 27.31
CA THR A 444 -5.19 -5.37 27.55
C THR A 444 -4.49 -4.91 26.27
N LEU A 445 -3.34 -4.26 26.36
CA LEU A 445 -2.57 -3.87 25.15
C LEU A 445 -2.15 -5.09 24.32
N ASP A 446 -1.84 -6.21 24.99
CA ASP A 446 -1.50 -7.47 24.29
C ASP A 446 -2.70 -8.01 23.50
N GLU A 447 -3.91 -8.03 24.10
CA GLU A 447 -5.11 -8.47 23.38
C GLU A 447 -5.49 -7.51 22.26
N ILE A 448 -5.34 -6.19 22.47
CA ILE A 448 -5.56 -5.20 21.41
C ILE A 448 -4.59 -5.44 20.24
N TYR A 449 -3.32 -5.70 20.52
CA TYR A 449 -2.34 -6.05 19.50
C TYR A 449 -2.76 -7.31 18.73
N ASP A 450 -3.15 -8.36 19.44
CA ASP A 450 -3.58 -9.61 18.82
C ASP A 450 -4.90 -9.44 18.03
N GLU A 451 -5.85 -8.65 18.54
CA GLU A 451 -7.12 -8.39 17.83
C GLU A 451 -6.90 -7.55 16.57
N ARG A 452 -6.03 -6.53 16.64
CA ARG A 452 -5.62 -5.77 15.46
C ARG A 452 -4.93 -6.66 14.44
N GLY A 453 -4.06 -7.57 14.87
CA GLY A 453 -3.42 -8.56 13.97
C GLY A 453 -4.46 -9.45 13.29
N ARG A 454 -5.46 -9.96 14.04
CA ARG A 454 -6.55 -10.77 13.46
C ARG A 454 -7.40 -10.00 12.46
N GLU A 455 -7.68 -8.74 12.75
CA GLU A 455 -8.53 -7.88 11.91
C GLU A 455 -7.79 -7.44 10.63
N PHE A 456 -6.56 -6.98 10.77
CA PHE A 456 -5.79 -6.37 9.67
C PHE A 456 -4.69 -7.26 9.10
N ALA A 457 -4.81 -8.58 9.26
CA ALA A 457 -3.83 -9.53 8.71
C ALA A 457 -3.47 -9.19 7.27
N TRP A 458 -2.17 -9.00 7.00
CA TRP A 458 -1.62 -8.68 5.69
C TRP A 458 -2.14 -7.35 5.05
N GLU A 459 -2.65 -6.43 5.87
CA GLU A 459 -2.98 -5.06 5.46
C GLU A 459 -1.92 -4.04 5.92
N LEU A 460 -0.78 -4.49 6.44
CA LEU A 460 0.32 -3.66 6.94
C LEU A 460 -0.04 -2.78 8.16
N SER A 461 -1.13 -3.07 8.85
CA SER A 461 -1.55 -2.28 10.02
C SER A 461 -0.60 -2.41 11.21
N LEU A 462 0.05 -3.57 11.39
CA LEU A 462 0.96 -3.82 12.50
C LEU A 462 2.35 -3.21 12.37
N ILE A 463 2.72 -2.69 11.19
CA ILE A 463 4.00 -1.98 11.00
C ILE A 463 4.08 -0.76 11.91
N HIS A 464 2.96 -0.09 12.12
CA HIS A 464 2.85 1.13 12.90
C HIS A 464 2.73 0.90 14.41
N ILE A 465 2.72 -0.38 14.87
CA ILE A 465 2.71 -0.73 16.27
C ILE A 465 4.12 -1.21 16.65
N SER A 466 5.03 -0.28 16.84
CA SER A 466 6.32 -0.60 17.46
C SER A 466 6.10 -0.98 18.91
N GLU A 467 6.21 -2.27 19.24
CA GLU A 467 6.39 -2.70 20.63
C GLU A 467 7.89 -2.64 20.99
N PRO A 468 8.30 -1.70 21.85
CA PRO A 468 9.70 -1.56 22.23
C PRO A 468 10.20 -2.65 23.18
N THR A 469 9.36 -3.57 23.65
CA THR A 469 9.65 -4.31 24.90
C THR A 469 9.43 -5.81 24.88
N ARG A 470 9.04 -6.46 23.79
CA ARG A 470 9.10 -7.93 23.78
C ARG A 470 10.53 -8.39 23.45
N PRO A 471 11.29 -8.95 24.41
CA PRO A 471 12.51 -9.68 24.09
C PRO A 471 12.11 -10.84 23.19
N ARG A 472 12.70 -10.94 22.02
CA ARG A 472 12.55 -12.06 21.09
C ARG A 472 13.26 -13.28 21.60
#